data_0419d3ab2311352a21b00f7a7f347d82
#
_entry.id   0419d3ab2311352a21b00f7a7f347d82
#
_cell.length_a   1.000
_cell.length_b   1.000
_cell.length_c   1.000
_cell.angle_alpha   90.00
_cell.angle_beta   90.00
_cell.angle_gamma   90.00
#
_symmetry.space_group_name_H-M   'P 1'
#
loop_
_entity.id
_entity.type
_entity.pdbx_description
1 polymer ?
#
loop_
_entity_poly.entity_id
_entity_poly.type
_entity_poly.pdbx_seq_one_letter_code
_entity_poly.pdbx_strand_id
1 'polypeptide(L)'
;MCIRDSTYRCLANDVLVEKKIPVNPIWQEFFEYHTSQDYFKTVIKLFEKYMPNYKWLEQQTARIRNTQGDTKVVTDTQFVVHQPYHTTTRTTHIDNPIEFYAGLLYFRQRGDRSSGGDFMIYDSPEIKDVYKKKGREIPENISIKDHTSVPYKENTFVMFLNSNKAVHGVTPRVDASVDRLSVNIIGEYTDRSACTFRLRPID
;
A
#
# COMPACT_ATOMS: atom_id res chain seq x y z
N MET A 1 -10.51 -14.90 8.37
CA MET A 1 -10.72 -14.28 7.05
C MET A 1 -11.75 -13.17 7.22
N CYS A 2 -11.33 -11.92 7.16
CA CYS A 2 -12.21 -10.78 7.42
C CYS A 2 -12.89 -10.38 6.11
N ILE A 3 -14.17 -10.74 5.95
CA ILE A 3 -15.00 -10.30 4.84
C ILE A 3 -15.55 -8.92 5.22
N ARG A 4 -14.81 -7.87 4.90
CA ARG A 4 -15.36 -6.52 4.77
C ARG A 4 -15.13 -6.11 3.32
N ASP A 5 -16.23 -5.84 2.63
CA ASP A 5 -16.24 -5.20 1.32
C ASP A 5 -15.61 -6.01 0.18
N SER A 6 -16.05 -7.27 -0.04
CA SER A 6 -15.70 -8.05 -1.25
C SER A 6 -14.20 -8.07 -1.63
N THR A 7 -13.34 -7.74 -0.71
CA THR A 7 -11.88 -7.78 -0.88
C THR A 7 -11.30 -8.90 -0.03
N TYR A 8 -10.64 -9.84 -0.68
CA TYR A 8 -9.90 -10.90 -0.01
C TYR A 8 -8.43 -10.50 0.12
N ARG A 9 -7.85 -10.76 1.29
CA ARG A 9 -6.42 -10.52 1.55
C ARG A 9 -5.77 -11.75 2.13
N CYS A 10 -4.59 -12.09 1.60
CA CYS A 10 -3.68 -13.09 2.14
C CYS A 10 -2.40 -12.37 2.56
N LEU A 11 -2.06 -12.41 3.84
CA LEU A 11 -0.95 -11.68 4.43
C LEU A 11 0.32 -12.52 4.47
N ALA A 12 1.47 -11.87 4.49
CA ALA A 12 2.76 -12.56 4.64
C ALA A 12 2.81 -13.41 5.92
N ASN A 13 2.23 -12.94 7.01
CA ASN A 13 2.15 -13.72 8.26
C ASN A 13 1.40 -15.04 8.09
N ASP A 14 0.29 -15.04 7.34
CA ASP A 14 -0.52 -16.25 7.10
C ASP A 14 0.23 -17.29 6.26
N VAL A 15 1.11 -16.84 5.37
CA VAL A 15 1.90 -17.69 4.47
C VAL A 15 3.19 -18.16 5.13
N LEU A 16 3.99 -17.22 5.65
CA LEU A 16 5.37 -17.50 6.06
C LEU A 16 5.49 -17.97 7.51
N VAL A 17 4.65 -17.43 8.41
CA VAL A 17 4.76 -17.65 9.85
C VAL A 17 3.76 -18.69 10.32
N GLU A 18 2.48 -18.42 10.14
CA GLU A 18 1.42 -19.31 10.60
C GLU A 18 1.19 -20.51 9.67
N LYS A 19 1.69 -20.43 8.43
CA LYS A 19 1.57 -21.48 7.39
C LYS A 19 0.13 -21.98 7.18
N LYS A 20 -0.83 -21.07 7.36
CA LYS A 20 -2.27 -21.37 7.20
C LYS A 20 -2.70 -21.43 5.74
N ILE A 21 -1.98 -20.72 4.86
CA ILE A 21 -2.32 -20.61 3.45
C ILE A 21 -1.15 -21.17 2.64
N PRO A 22 -1.31 -22.34 2.03
CA PRO A 22 -0.29 -22.88 1.14
C PRO A 22 -0.25 -22.07 -0.16
N VAL A 23 0.93 -21.71 -0.60
CA VAL A 23 1.18 -21.03 -1.87
C VAL A 23 2.23 -21.80 -2.69
N ASN A 24 2.27 -21.51 -3.99
CA ASN A 24 3.35 -22.04 -4.83
C ASN A 24 4.70 -21.52 -4.33
N PRO A 25 5.79 -22.33 -4.37
CA PRO A 25 7.12 -21.94 -3.89
C PRO A 25 7.61 -20.58 -4.41
N ILE A 26 7.37 -20.25 -5.66
CA ILE A 26 7.74 -18.93 -6.22
C ILE A 26 7.07 -17.76 -5.48
N TRP A 27 5.84 -17.96 -5.03
CA TRP A 27 5.15 -16.95 -4.23
C TRP A 27 5.64 -16.90 -2.80
N GLN A 28 6.05 -18.03 -2.24
CA GLN A 28 6.72 -18.06 -0.94
C GLN A 28 8.01 -17.23 -0.98
N GLU A 29 8.88 -17.47 -1.97
CA GLU A 29 10.11 -16.70 -2.19
C GLU A 29 9.81 -15.21 -2.39
N PHE A 30 8.74 -14.89 -3.13
CA PHE A 30 8.30 -13.51 -3.32
C PHE A 30 7.92 -12.83 -2.00
N PHE A 31 7.15 -13.51 -1.15
CA PHE A 31 6.79 -13.00 0.18
C PHE A 31 8.02 -12.84 1.07
N GLU A 32 8.89 -13.85 1.11
CA GLU A 32 10.13 -13.83 1.90
C GLU A 32 11.02 -12.66 1.50
N TYR A 33 11.24 -12.46 0.19
CA TYR A 33 12.04 -11.34 -0.30
C TYR A 33 11.44 -9.99 0.08
N HIS A 34 10.16 -9.75 -0.21
CA HIS A 34 9.54 -8.44 -0.01
C HIS A 34 9.22 -8.11 1.46
N THR A 35 9.36 -9.06 2.36
CA THR A 35 9.30 -8.82 3.81
C THR A 35 10.68 -8.86 4.48
N SER A 36 11.74 -9.08 3.71
CA SER A 36 13.10 -9.20 4.23
C SER A 36 13.68 -7.86 4.68
N GLN A 37 14.70 -7.95 5.52
CA GLN A 37 15.51 -6.78 5.93
C GLN A 37 16.20 -6.12 4.72
N ASP A 38 16.67 -6.89 3.76
CA ASP A 38 17.38 -6.40 2.58
C ASP A 38 16.44 -5.59 1.68
N TYR A 39 15.23 -6.09 1.46
CA TYR A 39 14.22 -5.33 0.72
C TYR A 39 13.84 -4.03 1.43
N PHE A 40 13.62 -4.09 2.73
CA PHE A 40 13.35 -2.90 3.54
C PHE A 40 14.47 -1.85 3.37
N LYS A 41 15.74 -2.26 3.50
CA LYS A 41 16.90 -1.37 3.30
C LYS A 41 16.95 -0.79 1.88
N THR A 42 16.65 -1.61 0.87
CA THR A 42 16.57 -1.17 -0.53
C THR A 42 15.52 -0.08 -0.73
N VAL A 43 14.33 -0.26 -0.17
CA VAL A 43 13.24 0.71 -0.31
C VAL A 43 13.58 2.03 0.39
N ILE A 44 14.05 2.01 1.64
CA ILE A 44 14.37 3.25 2.33
C ILE A 44 15.54 3.98 1.65
N LYS A 45 16.51 3.26 1.08
CA LYS A 45 17.59 3.85 0.31
C LYS A 45 17.11 4.51 -0.98
N LEU A 46 16.15 3.89 -1.69
CA LEU A 46 15.53 4.45 -2.88
C LEU A 46 14.89 5.82 -2.61
N PHE A 47 14.29 5.96 -1.43
CA PHE A 47 13.59 7.18 -1.02
C PHE A 47 14.37 8.07 -0.06
N GLU A 48 15.66 7.84 0.15
CA GLU A 48 16.51 8.55 1.11
C GLU A 48 16.32 10.07 1.11
N LYS A 49 16.28 10.67 -0.09
CA LYS A 49 16.14 12.14 -0.27
C LYS A 49 14.82 12.70 0.28
N TYR A 50 13.80 11.86 0.33
CA TYR A 50 12.43 12.25 0.67
C TYR A 50 12.01 11.81 2.07
N MET A 51 12.86 11.05 2.76
CA MET A 51 12.60 10.54 4.10
C MET A 51 13.38 11.35 5.16
N PRO A 52 12.73 12.26 5.91
CA PRO A 52 13.41 13.08 6.90
C PRO A 52 14.05 12.29 8.04
N ASN A 53 13.54 11.07 8.28
CA ASN A 53 14.05 10.16 9.30
C ASN A 53 14.86 8.98 8.71
N TYR A 54 15.39 9.11 7.50
CA TYR A 54 16.12 8.04 6.83
C TYR A 54 17.21 7.44 7.71
N LYS A 55 18.05 8.26 8.36
CA LYS A 55 19.14 7.79 9.23
C LYS A 55 18.63 6.95 10.41
N TRP A 56 17.45 7.26 10.92
CA TRP A 56 16.83 6.47 11.97
C TRP A 56 16.29 5.16 11.41
N LEU A 57 15.59 5.19 10.27
CA LEU A 57 15.08 3.98 9.59
C LEU A 57 16.21 3.02 9.20
N GLU A 58 17.35 3.54 8.74
CA GLU A 58 18.52 2.76 8.37
C GLU A 58 19.05 1.90 9.54
N GLN A 59 18.86 2.33 10.77
CA GLN A 59 19.25 1.60 11.98
C GLN A 59 18.21 0.58 12.45
N GLN A 60 17.00 0.59 11.87
CA GLN A 60 15.95 -0.30 12.33
C GLN A 60 16.06 -1.70 11.71
N THR A 61 15.63 -2.68 12.51
CA THR A 61 15.34 -4.02 12.02
C THR A 61 13.85 -4.13 11.74
N ALA A 62 13.50 -4.56 10.53
CA ALA A 62 12.13 -4.84 10.17
C ALA A 62 11.76 -6.30 10.52
N ARG A 63 10.52 -6.53 10.88
CA ARG A 63 9.94 -7.87 11.04
C ARG A 63 8.62 -7.96 10.27
N ILE A 64 8.18 -9.19 10.04
CA ILE A 64 6.88 -9.42 9.41
C ILE A 64 5.76 -8.90 10.32
N ARG A 65 4.80 -8.20 9.74
CA ARG A 65 3.62 -7.68 10.43
C ARG A 65 2.86 -8.81 11.13
N ASN A 66 2.27 -8.52 12.29
CA ASN A 66 1.56 -9.47 13.16
C ASN A 66 2.45 -10.57 13.79
N THR A 67 3.76 -10.49 13.72
CA THR A 67 4.66 -11.35 14.51
C THR A 67 5.02 -10.69 15.84
N GLN A 68 5.55 -11.47 16.79
CA GLN A 68 6.04 -10.96 18.06
C GLN A 68 7.45 -10.37 17.92
N GLY A 69 7.79 -9.40 18.72
CA GLY A 69 9.12 -8.79 18.78
C GLY A 69 9.11 -7.29 19.05
N ASP A 70 10.20 -6.79 19.62
CA ASP A 70 10.38 -5.37 19.97
C ASP A 70 11.08 -4.60 18.84
N THR A 71 10.50 -4.61 17.67
CA THR A 71 10.96 -3.80 16.55
C THR A 71 10.06 -2.59 16.35
N LYS A 72 10.62 -1.50 15.83
CA LYS A 72 9.88 -0.26 15.56
C LYS A 72 9.29 -0.22 14.15
N VAL A 73 9.65 -1.19 13.32
CA VAL A 73 9.25 -1.31 11.92
C VAL A 73 8.74 -2.70 11.62
N VAL A 74 7.67 -2.78 10.87
CA VAL A 74 7.15 -4.02 10.29
C VAL A 74 6.99 -3.88 8.79
N THR A 75 7.16 -5.00 8.10
CA THR A 75 6.91 -5.14 6.66
C THR A 75 5.79 -6.14 6.43
N ASP A 76 5.04 -5.94 5.38
CA ASP A 76 3.98 -6.85 4.96
C ASP A 76 3.91 -6.94 3.44
N THR A 77 3.55 -8.11 2.95
CA THR A 77 3.24 -8.37 1.55
C THR A 77 1.89 -9.07 1.52
N GLN A 78 0.96 -8.58 0.72
CA GLN A 78 -0.42 -9.03 0.74
C GLN A 78 -0.91 -9.32 -0.67
N PHE A 79 -1.37 -10.52 -0.95
CA PHE A 79 -2.27 -10.72 -2.09
C PHE A 79 -3.60 -10.05 -1.82
N VAL A 80 -4.08 -9.32 -2.81
CA VAL A 80 -5.35 -8.60 -2.73
C VAL A 80 -6.21 -8.93 -3.95
N VAL A 81 -7.39 -9.44 -3.70
CA VAL A 81 -8.39 -9.80 -4.71
C VAL A 81 -9.62 -8.92 -4.51
N HIS A 82 -9.98 -8.16 -5.54
CA HIS A 82 -11.24 -7.40 -5.58
C HIS A 82 -12.19 -8.05 -6.58
N GLN A 83 -13.38 -8.40 -6.12
CA GLN A 83 -14.40 -9.04 -6.95
C GLN A 83 -14.99 -8.08 -7.98
N PRO A 84 -15.43 -8.59 -9.16
CA PRO A 84 -15.80 -7.74 -10.29
C PRO A 84 -17.09 -6.94 -10.09
N TYR A 85 -18.04 -7.45 -9.34
CA TYR A 85 -19.34 -6.79 -9.12
C TYR A 85 -19.30 -5.68 -8.06
N HIS A 86 -18.19 -5.48 -7.41
CA HIS A 86 -17.98 -4.36 -6.51
C HIS A 86 -17.16 -3.29 -7.22
N THR A 87 -17.87 -2.32 -7.75
CA THR A 87 -17.29 -1.16 -8.44
C THR A 87 -16.64 -0.17 -7.49
N THR A 88 -16.85 -0.31 -6.19
CA THR A 88 -16.25 0.54 -5.16
C THR A 88 -14.77 0.21 -4.97
N THR A 89 -14.00 0.68 -5.89
CA THR A 89 -12.60 0.93 -5.64
C THR A 89 -12.48 1.97 -4.53
N ARG A 90 -11.41 1.91 -3.80
CA ARG A 90 -11.18 2.85 -2.71
C ARG A 90 -11.14 4.28 -3.25
N THR A 91 -12.05 5.10 -2.74
CA THR A 91 -12.14 6.52 -3.07
C THR A 91 -10.84 7.25 -2.77
N THR A 92 -10.76 8.50 -3.17
CA THR A 92 -9.61 9.38 -2.91
C THR A 92 -9.29 9.48 -1.43
N HIS A 93 -8.09 9.10 -1.05
CA HIS A 93 -7.66 8.99 0.35
C HIS A 93 -6.14 9.14 0.49
N ILE A 94 -5.68 9.14 1.72
CA ILE A 94 -4.28 8.85 2.10
C ILE A 94 -4.24 7.57 2.92
N ASP A 95 -3.11 6.88 2.90
CA ASP A 95 -2.96 5.63 3.64
C ASP A 95 -2.84 5.82 5.16
N ASN A 96 -2.78 4.73 5.90
CA ASN A 96 -2.67 4.78 7.35
C ASN A 96 -1.40 5.56 7.75
N PRO A 97 -1.49 6.50 8.71
CA PRO A 97 -0.35 7.30 9.15
C PRO A 97 0.87 6.50 9.63
N ILE A 98 0.68 5.27 10.05
CA ILE A 98 1.79 4.40 10.43
C ILE A 98 2.49 3.76 9.22
N GLU A 99 1.83 3.69 8.07
CA GLU A 99 2.45 3.26 6.82
C GLU A 99 3.38 4.37 6.33
N PHE A 100 4.64 4.08 6.06
CA PHE A 100 5.57 5.07 5.53
C PHE A 100 5.91 4.85 4.06
N TYR A 101 5.71 3.64 3.53
CA TYR A 101 5.63 3.38 2.10
C TYR A 101 4.56 2.36 1.78
N ALA A 102 4.03 2.45 0.59
CA ALA A 102 3.17 1.44 -0.02
C ALA A 102 3.58 1.19 -1.46
N GLY A 103 3.53 -0.06 -1.87
CA GLY A 103 3.73 -0.50 -3.24
C GLY A 103 2.56 -1.36 -3.70
N LEU A 104 2.21 -1.25 -4.99
CA LEU A 104 1.18 -2.06 -5.62
C LEU A 104 1.73 -2.68 -6.90
N LEU A 105 1.77 -4.01 -6.94
CA LEU A 105 2.08 -4.77 -8.14
C LEU A 105 0.81 -5.34 -8.72
N TYR A 106 0.52 -5.03 -9.98
CA TYR A 106 -0.70 -5.40 -10.66
C TYR A 106 -0.55 -6.66 -11.50
N PHE A 107 -1.58 -7.52 -11.42
CA PHE A 107 -1.69 -8.75 -12.19
C PHE A 107 -3.01 -8.75 -12.98
N ARG A 108 -3.12 -7.85 -13.97
CA ARG A 108 -4.30 -7.84 -14.83
C ARG A 108 -4.40 -9.18 -15.56
N GLN A 109 -5.54 -9.83 -15.41
CA GLN A 109 -5.75 -11.15 -16.00
C GLN A 109 -5.87 -11.07 -17.52
N ARG A 110 -5.32 -12.05 -18.20
CA ARG A 110 -5.50 -12.19 -19.64
C ARG A 110 -7.00 -12.38 -19.94
N GLY A 111 -7.53 -11.56 -20.85
CA GLY A 111 -8.97 -11.55 -21.16
C GLY A 111 -9.82 -10.61 -20.34
N ASP A 112 -9.26 -9.93 -19.36
CA ASP A 112 -9.95 -8.83 -18.66
C ASP A 112 -10.22 -7.67 -19.65
N ARG A 113 -11.51 -7.45 -19.97
CA ARG A 113 -11.95 -6.39 -20.91
C ARG A 113 -12.43 -5.13 -20.18
N SER A 114 -12.37 -5.11 -18.85
CA SER A 114 -12.81 -3.94 -18.09
C SER A 114 -11.96 -2.70 -18.41
N SER A 115 -12.56 -1.53 -18.27
CA SER A 115 -11.85 -0.25 -18.21
C SER A 115 -11.72 0.22 -16.78
N GLY A 116 -10.78 1.14 -16.50
CA GLY A 116 -10.52 1.64 -15.15
C GLY A 116 -9.73 0.66 -14.27
N GLY A 117 -9.80 0.88 -12.96
CA GLY A 117 -8.97 0.16 -11.98
C GLY A 117 -7.56 0.75 -11.87
N ASP A 118 -7.31 1.87 -12.53
CA ASP A 118 -6.02 2.57 -12.57
C ASP A 118 -5.73 3.27 -11.23
N PHE A 119 -4.47 3.29 -10.85
CA PHE A 119 -4.03 4.03 -9.67
C PHE A 119 -3.92 5.52 -10.03
N MET A 120 -4.62 6.35 -9.28
CA MET A 120 -4.64 7.80 -9.48
C MET A 120 -3.81 8.48 -8.42
N ILE A 121 -3.01 9.44 -8.83
CA ILE A 121 -2.27 10.36 -7.98
C ILE A 121 -2.87 11.74 -8.16
N TYR A 122 -3.10 12.44 -7.05
CA TYR A 122 -3.74 13.75 -7.06
C TYR A 122 -2.82 14.81 -6.48
N ASP A 123 -2.84 15.99 -7.10
CA ASP A 123 -2.35 17.20 -6.46
C ASP A 123 -3.34 17.67 -5.41
N SER A 124 -2.87 17.84 -4.20
CA SER A 124 -3.68 18.35 -3.11
C SER A 124 -2.87 19.27 -2.20
N PRO A 125 -3.54 20.23 -1.52
CA PRO A 125 -2.91 20.90 -0.40
C PRO A 125 -2.58 19.88 0.70
N GLU A 126 -1.74 20.28 1.64
CA GLU A 126 -1.48 19.48 2.83
C GLU A 126 -2.78 19.21 3.60
N ILE A 127 -3.12 17.93 3.78
CA ILE A 127 -4.32 17.55 4.50
C ILE A 127 -4.04 17.50 5.99
N LYS A 128 -4.46 18.53 6.69
CA LYS A 128 -4.44 18.57 8.15
C LYS A 128 -5.61 17.74 8.69
N ASP A 129 -5.39 16.97 9.74
CA ASP A 129 -6.45 16.27 10.47
C ASP A 129 -7.18 15.09 9.77
N VAL A 130 -6.72 14.60 8.61
CA VAL A 130 -7.28 13.38 7.98
C VAL A 130 -7.35 12.19 8.96
N TYR A 131 -6.45 12.16 9.92
CA TYR A 131 -6.35 11.09 10.93
C TYR A 131 -7.48 11.07 11.94
N LYS A 132 -8.22 12.16 12.06
CA LYS A 132 -9.38 12.25 12.97
C LYS A 132 -10.63 11.63 12.36
N LYS A 133 -10.64 11.39 11.04
CA LYS A 133 -11.81 10.82 10.34
C LYS A 133 -11.66 9.30 10.20
N LYS A 134 -12.74 8.60 10.49
CA LYS A 134 -12.88 7.18 10.23
C LYS A 134 -12.90 6.99 8.70
N GLY A 135 -11.90 6.27 8.15
CA GLY A 135 -11.84 5.98 6.71
C GLY A 135 -10.72 6.69 5.95
N ARG A 136 -10.11 7.75 6.48
CA ARG A 136 -8.99 8.47 5.84
C ARG A 136 -9.33 9.09 4.47
N GLU A 137 -10.61 9.22 4.18
CA GLU A 137 -11.11 9.85 2.96
C GLU A 137 -10.88 11.36 2.99
N ILE A 138 -10.61 11.91 1.82
CA ILE A 138 -10.40 13.34 1.68
C ILE A 138 -11.75 14.06 1.83
N PRO A 139 -11.84 15.08 2.67
CA PRO A 139 -13.07 15.88 2.79
C PRO A 139 -13.47 16.50 1.45
N GLU A 140 -14.76 16.51 1.14
CA GLU A 140 -15.31 17.05 -0.12
C GLU A 140 -14.96 18.53 -0.37
N ASN A 141 -14.74 19.29 0.69
CA ASN A 141 -14.35 20.71 0.61
C ASN A 141 -12.87 20.94 0.28
N ILE A 142 -12.06 19.86 0.18
CA ILE A 142 -10.66 19.94 -0.21
C ILE A 142 -10.58 19.85 -1.73
N SER A 143 -10.07 20.90 -2.36
CA SER A 143 -9.80 20.90 -3.81
C SER A 143 -8.63 19.96 -4.10
N ILE A 144 -8.88 18.94 -4.90
CA ILE A 144 -7.88 18.04 -5.45
C ILE A 144 -7.93 18.13 -6.97
N LYS A 145 -6.78 17.90 -7.62
CA LYS A 145 -6.68 17.85 -9.08
C LYS A 145 -6.01 16.54 -9.48
N ASP A 146 -6.44 15.99 -10.59
CA ASP A 146 -5.74 14.87 -11.20
C ASP A 146 -4.31 15.29 -11.56
N HIS A 147 -3.34 14.52 -11.10
CA HIS A 147 -1.94 14.74 -11.43
C HIS A 147 -1.47 13.73 -12.49
N THR A 148 -1.56 12.45 -12.17
CA THR A 148 -1.18 11.37 -13.08
C THR A 148 -1.88 10.08 -12.72
N SER A 149 -1.83 9.12 -13.65
CA SER A 149 -2.36 7.78 -13.43
C SER A 149 -1.34 6.71 -13.78
N VAL A 150 -1.40 5.59 -13.06
CA VAL A 150 -0.68 4.36 -13.39
C VAL A 150 -1.72 3.32 -13.81
N PRO A 151 -1.68 2.85 -15.07
CA PRO A 151 -2.73 1.98 -15.58
C PRO A 151 -2.70 0.61 -14.88
N TYR A 152 -3.90 0.04 -14.65
CA TYR A 152 -4.04 -1.33 -14.20
C TYR A 152 -3.67 -2.30 -15.34
N LYS A 153 -2.40 -2.65 -15.43
CA LYS A 153 -1.85 -3.60 -16.41
C LYS A 153 -1.11 -4.73 -15.72
N GLU A 154 -0.94 -5.84 -16.43
CA GLU A 154 -0.08 -6.91 -15.94
C GLU A 154 1.36 -6.42 -15.73
N ASN A 155 2.01 -6.94 -14.70
CA ASN A 155 3.40 -6.65 -14.37
C ASN A 155 3.74 -5.15 -14.22
N THR A 156 2.77 -4.38 -13.73
CA THR A 156 2.95 -2.94 -13.45
C THR A 156 3.11 -2.73 -11.97
N PHE A 157 4.21 -2.10 -11.57
CA PHE A 157 4.52 -1.79 -10.18
C PHE A 157 4.55 -0.28 -9.97
N VAL A 158 3.87 0.18 -8.94
CA VAL A 158 3.94 1.56 -8.43
C VAL A 158 4.28 1.52 -6.95
N MET A 159 5.18 2.39 -6.54
CA MET A 159 5.56 2.56 -5.13
C MET A 159 5.64 4.04 -4.78
N PHE A 160 5.19 4.39 -3.59
CA PHE A 160 5.20 5.76 -3.10
C PHE A 160 5.43 5.83 -1.59
N LEU A 161 5.90 6.99 -1.15
CA LEU A 161 5.94 7.36 0.26
C LEU A 161 4.57 7.87 0.70
N ASN A 162 4.12 7.39 1.84
CA ASN A 162 2.90 7.88 2.43
C ASN A 162 3.16 9.18 3.20
N SER A 163 2.28 10.14 3.03
CA SER A 163 2.33 11.44 3.70
C SER A 163 0.96 12.12 3.69
N ASN A 164 0.82 13.22 4.41
CA ASN A 164 -0.38 14.06 4.38
C ASN A 164 -0.62 14.77 3.03
N LYS A 165 0.26 14.58 2.06
CA LYS A 165 0.13 15.02 0.66
C LYS A 165 0.01 13.87 -0.32
N ALA A 166 0.20 12.62 0.11
CA ALA A 166 0.17 11.44 -0.75
C ALA A 166 -1.28 11.02 -1.07
N VAL A 167 -2.05 11.97 -1.59
CA VAL A 167 -3.45 11.73 -1.96
C VAL A 167 -3.51 10.88 -3.21
N HIS A 168 -4.20 9.77 -3.11
CA HIS A 168 -4.34 8.81 -4.19
C HIS A 168 -5.70 8.09 -4.16
N GLY A 169 -5.97 7.33 -5.17
CA GLY A 169 -7.19 6.53 -5.29
C GLY A 169 -7.09 5.51 -6.41
N VAL A 170 -8.17 4.84 -6.68
CA VAL A 170 -8.29 3.90 -7.80
C VAL A 170 -9.55 4.22 -8.57
N THR A 171 -9.44 4.35 -9.90
CA THR A 171 -10.62 4.60 -10.73
C THR A 171 -11.60 3.42 -10.67
N PRO A 172 -12.91 3.68 -10.72
CA PRO A 172 -13.90 2.61 -10.82
C PRO A 172 -13.64 1.70 -12.02
N ARG A 173 -13.86 0.40 -11.84
CA ARG A 173 -13.86 -0.54 -12.96
C ARG A 173 -15.24 -0.60 -13.60
N VAL A 174 -15.26 -0.52 -14.92
CA VAL A 174 -16.48 -0.64 -15.74
C VAL A 174 -16.40 -1.92 -16.56
N ASP A 175 -17.51 -2.61 -16.71
CA ASP A 175 -17.65 -3.88 -17.44
C ASP A 175 -16.71 -5.00 -16.91
N ALA A 176 -16.48 -4.98 -15.61
CA ALA A 176 -15.62 -5.97 -14.97
C ALA A 176 -16.36 -7.33 -14.85
N SER A 177 -15.77 -8.36 -15.43
CA SER A 177 -16.26 -9.75 -15.36
C SER A 177 -15.33 -10.69 -14.61
N VAL A 178 -14.12 -10.22 -14.28
CA VAL A 178 -13.10 -11.00 -13.57
C VAL A 178 -12.53 -10.19 -12.40
N ASP A 179 -11.94 -10.88 -11.44
CA ASP A 179 -11.32 -10.25 -10.27
C ASP A 179 -10.18 -9.31 -10.66
N ARG A 180 -10.01 -8.24 -9.89
CA ARG A 180 -8.81 -7.40 -9.93
C ARG A 180 -7.79 -7.95 -8.95
N LEU A 181 -6.63 -8.31 -9.46
CA LEU A 181 -5.54 -8.91 -8.69
C LEU A 181 -4.39 -7.92 -8.49
N SER A 182 -3.92 -7.81 -7.27
CA SER A 182 -2.73 -7.03 -6.95
C SER A 182 -1.98 -7.63 -5.76
N VAL A 183 -0.71 -7.25 -5.62
CA VAL A 183 0.04 -7.43 -4.39
C VAL A 183 0.35 -6.07 -3.81
N ASN A 184 0.02 -5.89 -2.53
CA ASN A 184 0.44 -4.72 -1.76
C ASN A 184 1.73 -5.06 -1.01
N ILE A 185 2.69 -4.14 -1.03
CA ILE A 185 3.97 -4.24 -0.33
C ILE A 185 4.08 -3.01 0.57
N ILE A 186 4.13 -3.22 1.88
CA ILE A 186 3.91 -2.16 2.86
C ILE A 186 5.03 -2.14 3.91
N GLY A 187 5.45 -0.95 4.30
CA GLY A 187 6.28 -0.72 5.49
C GLY A 187 5.55 0.16 6.50
N GLU A 188 5.51 -0.26 7.75
CA GLU A 188 4.78 0.43 8.81
C GLU A 188 5.65 0.63 10.07
N TYR A 189 5.39 1.72 10.78
CA TYR A 189 5.84 1.88 12.15
C TYR A 189 4.95 1.06 13.10
N THR A 190 5.54 0.48 14.13
CA THR A 190 4.77 -0.22 15.17
C THR A 190 4.10 0.73 16.14
N ASP A 191 4.59 1.98 16.22
CA ASP A 191 4.08 3.02 17.10
C ASP A 191 3.77 4.30 16.32
N ARG A 192 2.60 4.89 16.56
CA ARG A 192 2.20 6.18 15.99
C ARG A 192 3.10 7.35 16.39
N SER A 193 3.79 7.27 17.52
CA SER A 193 4.73 8.31 17.95
C SER A 193 5.96 8.40 17.04
N ALA A 194 6.33 7.32 16.38
CA ALA A 194 7.41 7.27 15.40
C ALA A 194 6.97 7.78 14.02
N CYS A 195 5.67 8.01 13.84
CA CYS A 195 5.11 8.45 12.58
C CYS A 195 5.60 9.84 12.19
N THR A 196 6.44 9.90 11.18
CA THR A 196 7.00 11.14 10.63
C THR A 196 6.09 11.76 9.57
N PHE A 197 4.82 11.56 9.68
CA PHE A 197 3.81 12.06 8.75
C PHE A 197 3.83 13.57 8.53
N ARG A 198 4.49 14.29 9.39
CA ARG A 198 4.90 15.68 9.19
C ARG A 198 6.14 15.72 8.29
N LEU A 199 6.01 15.22 7.08
CA LEU A 199 7.02 15.51 6.07
C LEU A 199 7.17 17.00 5.97
N ARG A 200 8.39 17.49 6.15
CA ARG A 200 8.70 18.89 5.82
C ARG A 200 8.35 19.09 4.35
N PRO A 201 7.84 20.28 3.97
CA PRO A 201 7.73 20.62 2.56
C PRO A 201 9.08 20.32 1.89
N ILE A 202 9.04 19.70 0.74
CA ILE A 202 10.19 19.65 -0.15
C ILE A 202 10.23 21.04 -0.77
N ASP A 203 11.19 21.88 -0.33
CA ASP A 203 11.50 23.15 -0.96
C ASP A 203 12.04 22.93 -2.37
#